data_83650bb8066e0c371c2703d08536f5b2
#
_entry.id   83650bb8066e0c371c2703d08536f5b2
#
_cell.length_a   1.000
_cell.length_b   1.000
_cell.length_c   1.000
_cell.angle_alpha   90.00
_cell.angle_beta   90.00
_cell.angle_gamma   90.00
#
_symmetry.space_group_name_H-M   'P 1'
#
loop_
_entity.id
_entity.type
_entity.pdbx_description
1 polymer ?
#
loop_
_entity_poly.entity_id
_entity_poly.type
_entity_poly.pdbx_seq_one_letter_code
_entity_poly.pdbx_strand_id
1 'polypeptide(L)' 'MSDATYVAFVPAGMTAKLRNVLQSEDTGAVTWRERRVLFGSEFYFSGPPSLVRAAHAYVSQWVVKH' A
#
# COMPACT_ATOMS: atom_id res chain seq x y z
N MET A 1 11.82 -16.30 10.81
CA MET A 1 10.60 -16.03 10.05
C MET A 1 10.89 -14.99 8.98
N SER A 2 10.40 -15.22 7.80
CA SER A 2 10.63 -14.30 6.70
C SER A 2 9.44 -13.36 6.55
N ASP A 3 9.74 -12.10 6.28
CA ASP A 3 8.73 -11.13 5.95
C ASP A 3 8.22 -11.38 4.53
N ALA A 4 7.02 -10.88 4.26
CA ALA A 4 6.45 -10.89 2.92
C ALA A 4 6.42 -9.47 2.37
N THR A 5 6.44 -9.37 1.04
CA THR A 5 6.30 -8.10 0.34
C THR A 5 5.19 -8.23 -0.69
N TYR A 6 4.25 -7.31 -0.63
CA TYR A 6 3.14 -7.24 -1.59
C TYR A 6 3.19 -5.88 -2.28
N VAL A 7 2.79 -5.86 -3.54
CA VAL A 7 2.75 -4.61 -4.31
C VAL A 7 1.33 -4.35 -4.80
N ALA A 8 0.91 -3.08 -4.73
CA ALA A 8 -0.39 -2.64 -5.24
C ALA A 8 -0.17 -1.46 -6.17
N PHE A 9 -0.76 -1.51 -7.35
CA PHE A 9 -0.74 -0.39 -8.28
C PHE A 9 -1.88 0.58 -7.94
N VAL A 10 -1.55 1.88 -7.88
CA VAL A 10 -2.53 2.92 -7.59
C VAL A 10 -2.45 3.97 -8.70
N PRO A 11 -3.57 4.27 -9.37
CA PRO A 11 -3.59 5.27 -10.44
C PRO A 11 -3.15 6.65 -9.95
N ALA A 12 -2.57 7.43 -10.84
CA ALA A 12 -1.98 8.73 -10.50
C ALA A 12 -2.93 9.65 -9.77
N GLY A 13 -4.22 9.64 -10.12
CA GLY A 13 -5.20 10.51 -9.48
C GLY A 13 -5.51 10.16 -8.04
N MET A 14 -5.05 9.01 -7.56
CA MET A 14 -5.35 8.53 -6.20
C MET A 14 -4.11 8.43 -5.31
N THR A 15 -2.92 8.61 -5.86
CA THR A 15 -1.68 8.35 -5.11
C THR A 15 -1.52 9.30 -3.93
N ALA A 16 -1.82 10.58 -4.12
CA ALA A 16 -1.68 11.56 -3.03
C ALA A 16 -2.65 11.27 -1.89
N LYS A 17 -3.88 10.89 -2.21
CA LYS A 17 -4.88 10.55 -1.20
C LYS A 17 -4.46 9.32 -0.41
N LEU A 18 -4.00 8.28 -1.09
CA LEU A 18 -3.54 7.07 -0.41
C LEU A 18 -2.32 7.35 0.45
N ARG A 19 -1.39 8.15 -0.05
CA ARG A 19 -0.20 8.51 0.72
C ARG A 19 -0.60 9.20 2.02
N ASN A 20 -1.55 10.11 1.97
CA ASN A 20 -2.04 10.79 3.16
C ASN A 20 -2.68 9.81 4.14
N VAL A 21 -3.48 8.88 3.65
CA VAL A 21 -4.09 7.85 4.49
C VAL A 21 -3.02 7.01 5.18
N LEU A 22 -2.03 6.55 4.43
CA LEU A 22 -0.97 5.69 4.98
C LEU A 22 -0.10 6.45 5.99
N GLN A 23 0.12 7.73 5.77
CA GLN A 23 0.92 8.53 6.70
C GLN A 23 0.17 8.85 7.98
N SER A 24 -1.15 8.96 7.92
CA SER A 24 -1.97 9.28 9.08
C SER A 24 -2.34 8.04 9.90
N GLU A 25 -2.26 6.85 9.31
CA GLU A 25 -2.60 5.61 9.99
C GLU A 25 -1.36 5.00 10.63
N ASP A 26 -1.56 4.32 11.75
CA ASP A 26 -0.50 3.53 12.36
C ASP A 26 -0.46 2.17 11.67
N THR A 27 0.51 1.98 10.79
CA THR A 27 0.65 0.72 10.07
C THR A 27 1.36 -0.36 10.87
N GLY A 28 1.80 -0.04 12.08
CA GLY A 28 2.43 -1.01 12.98
C GLY A 28 3.70 -1.60 12.39
N ALA A 29 3.75 -2.93 12.32
CA ALA A 29 4.92 -3.65 11.80
C ALA A 29 5.02 -3.66 10.28
N VAL A 30 4.04 -3.10 9.58
CA VAL A 30 4.07 -3.03 8.12
C VAL A 30 4.75 -1.72 7.69
N THR A 31 5.77 -1.85 6.85
CA THR A 31 6.41 -0.70 6.23
C THR A 31 5.94 -0.58 4.79
N TRP A 32 5.94 0.63 4.25
CA TRP A 32 5.51 0.82 2.89
C TRP A 32 6.43 1.79 2.17
N ARG A 33 6.51 1.62 0.85
CA ARG A 33 7.26 2.49 -0.05
C ARG A 33 6.43 2.76 -1.30
N GLU A 34 6.64 3.91 -1.89
CA GLU A 34 6.00 4.29 -3.13
C GLU A 34 7.04 4.40 -4.23
N ARG A 35 6.75 3.81 -5.40
CA ARG A 35 7.57 3.97 -6.59
C ARG A 35 6.70 4.52 -7.70
N ARG A 36 7.09 5.66 -8.24
CA ARG A 36 6.37 6.24 -9.35
C ARG A 36 6.58 5.44 -10.63
N VAL A 37 5.48 5.19 -11.34
CA VAL A 37 5.49 4.54 -12.64
C VAL A 37 4.67 5.40 -13.61
N LEU A 38 4.56 4.96 -14.87
CA LEU A 38 4.05 5.79 -15.95
C LEU A 38 2.64 6.32 -15.69
N PHE A 39 1.73 5.50 -15.19
CA PHE A 39 0.32 5.90 -15.03
C PHE A 39 -0.12 5.96 -13.57
N GLY A 40 0.81 5.98 -12.63
CA GLY A 40 0.47 6.01 -11.22
C GLY A 40 1.66 5.71 -10.35
N SER A 41 1.45 4.92 -9.31
CA SER A 41 2.51 4.49 -8.41
C SER A 41 2.30 3.05 -7.99
N GLU A 42 3.39 2.36 -7.70
CA GLU A 42 3.37 1.07 -7.05
C GLU A 42 3.67 1.29 -5.58
N PHE A 43 2.79 0.76 -4.72
CA PHE A 43 3.00 0.80 -3.27
C PHE A 43 3.44 -0.57 -2.81
N TYR A 44 4.61 -0.65 -2.19
CA TYR A 44 5.19 -1.89 -1.70
C TYR A 44 5.00 -1.96 -0.20
N PHE A 45 4.38 -3.04 0.26
CA PHE A 45 4.12 -3.27 1.68
C PHE A 45 4.94 -4.47 2.13
N SER A 46 5.69 -4.31 3.22
CA SER A 46 6.56 -5.36 3.74
C SER A 46 6.34 -5.52 5.23
N GLY A 47 6.43 -6.76 5.70
CA GLY A 47 6.31 -7.07 7.11
C GLY A 47 5.81 -8.49 7.33
N PRO A 48 5.26 -8.80 8.52
CA PRO A 48 4.71 -10.11 8.79
C PRO A 48 3.62 -10.48 7.78
N PRO A 49 3.62 -11.69 7.23
CA PRO A 49 2.74 -12.04 6.09
C PRO A 49 1.26 -11.75 6.32
N SER A 50 0.73 -12.07 7.49
CA SER A 50 -0.69 -11.84 7.75
C SER A 50 -1.05 -10.36 7.76
N LEU A 51 -0.17 -9.52 8.31
CA LEU A 51 -0.40 -8.08 8.39
C LEU A 51 -0.25 -7.43 7.02
N VAL A 52 0.73 -7.86 6.24
CA VAL A 52 0.95 -7.32 4.90
C VAL A 52 -0.21 -7.70 3.99
N ARG A 53 -0.71 -8.93 4.11
CA ARG A 53 -1.87 -9.36 3.32
C ARG A 53 -3.09 -8.49 3.63
N ALA A 54 -3.31 -8.20 4.91
CA ALA A 54 -4.43 -7.34 5.31
C ALA A 54 -4.27 -5.92 4.78
N ALA A 55 -3.06 -5.37 4.83
CA ALA A 55 -2.79 -4.04 4.29
C ALA A 55 -3.01 -3.99 2.79
N HIS A 56 -2.54 -5.00 2.06
CA HIS A 56 -2.72 -5.09 0.62
C HIS A 56 -4.20 -5.17 0.26
N ALA A 57 -4.96 -5.99 0.98
CA ALA A 57 -6.40 -6.12 0.74
C ALA A 57 -7.13 -4.79 0.99
N TYR A 58 -6.75 -4.09 2.06
CA TYR A 58 -7.32 -2.78 2.35
C TYR A 58 -7.08 -1.79 1.20
N VAL A 59 -5.84 -1.71 0.73
CA VAL A 59 -5.49 -0.78 -0.35
C VAL A 59 -6.21 -1.15 -1.64
N SER A 60 -6.28 -2.43 -1.96
CA SER A 60 -6.95 -2.90 -3.17
C SER A 60 -8.42 -2.52 -3.16
N GLN A 61 -9.11 -2.71 -2.04
CA GLN A 61 -10.51 -2.32 -1.91
C GLN A 61 -10.69 -0.82 -1.93
N TRP A 62 -9.76 -0.09 -1.30
CA TRP A 62 -9.82 1.36 -1.28
C TRP A 62 -9.73 1.94 -2.68
N VAL A 63 -8.84 1.41 -3.51
CA VAL A 63 -8.68 1.86 -4.90
C VAL A 63 -9.96 1.60 -5.70
N VAL A 64 -10.58 0.44 -5.52
CA VAL A 64 -11.80 0.09 -6.24
C VAL A 64 -12.96 1.00 -5.84
N LYS A 65 -13.05 1.38 -4.56
CA LYS A 65 -14.16 2.20 -4.07
C LYS A 65 -14.00 3.69 -4.39
N HIS A 66 -12.81 4.12 -4.67
CA HIS A 66 -12.52 5.53 -4.94
C HIS A 66 -12.13 5.74 -6.38
#